data_764e23964f3cbb4381ebd402c9e82f45
#
_entry.id   764e23964f3cbb4381ebd402c9e82f45
#
_cell.length_a   1.000
_cell.length_b   1.000
_cell.length_c   1.000
_cell.angle_alpha   90.00
_cell.angle_beta   90.00
_cell.angle_gamma   90.00
#
_symmetry.space_group_name_H-M   'P 1'
#
loop_
_entity.id
_entity.type
_entity.pdbx_description
1 polymer ?
#
loop_
_entity_poly.entity_id
_entity_poly.type
_entity_poly.pdbx_seq_one_letter_code
_entity_poly.pdbx_strand_id
1 'polypeptide(L)'
;MLFPLLEERRSLPAVLTWIGLGILIAFIVIAFTAPLLAPWNPIDFVDGPDVPPWRNSPLLANSTYFAFTASPWLNMTDGQAIDNRAASSTTVNDSVVVTNFLVRIRRESVVSVEYVALLDGGGTTPGHYVRLEFSVDSGASWSLPVEIRQVERLVPVDLTALRGWTVADLAPGTFQLRLTHLADGSTPGRVSLDFAALRVVWLSHWHLMGTDPVGRDVFSRVLHGTATSLQIMAIGVFVALLVGFPLGLFSGYTGGRVDKVLVLVMDSLYAFPGLLLAGLIAVLLGKGVVNIGLAVTVIYIPLYFRVTRSNVLSAREELYVEAARALGAPRSRILWRYIAANVIIAIPVIFSLSAADAILTAAGLSFLGLGVEAPISDWGLDLSAAASRISVGIWWSSFFPGFMIVMITVGLSFLGEGLNDIVNPVLRRERS
;
A
#
# COMPACT_ATOMS: atom_id res chain seq x y z
N MET A 1 -6.02 -6.79 37.28
CA MET A 1 -7.09 -6.65 36.28
C MET A 1 -7.33 -7.89 35.42
N LEU A 2 -6.41 -8.84 35.30
CA LEU A 2 -6.56 -10.09 34.52
C LEU A 2 -7.31 -11.23 35.29
N PHE A 3 -7.34 -11.18 36.60
CA PHE A 3 -7.95 -12.25 37.43
C PHE A 3 -9.45 -12.46 37.24
N PRO A 4 -10.32 -11.44 37.09
CA PRO A 4 -11.77 -11.67 36.87
C PRO A 4 -12.08 -12.34 35.53
N LEU A 5 -11.21 -12.15 34.51
CA LEU A 5 -11.39 -12.76 33.19
C LEU A 5 -11.25 -14.29 33.18
N LEU A 6 -10.56 -14.84 34.18
CA LEU A 6 -10.33 -16.30 34.28
C LEU A 6 -11.47 -17.06 34.93
N GLU A 7 -12.25 -16.40 35.79
CA GLU A 7 -13.40 -17.03 36.47
C GLU A 7 -14.68 -17.04 35.64
N GLU A 8 -14.88 -16.06 34.73
CA GLU A 8 -16.10 -15.92 33.90
C GLU A 8 -15.94 -16.43 32.46
N ARG A 9 -15.10 -17.40 32.19
CA ARG A 9 -14.76 -17.87 30.80
C ARG A 9 -15.97 -18.27 29.93
N ARG A 10 -17.18 -18.38 30.46
CA ARG A 10 -18.39 -18.78 29.72
C ARG A 10 -19.40 -17.65 29.50
N SER A 11 -19.15 -16.43 29.97
CA SER A 11 -20.03 -15.31 29.69
C SER A 11 -19.77 -14.77 28.29
N LEU A 12 -20.80 -14.36 27.56
CA LEU A 12 -20.68 -13.79 26.21
C LEU A 12 -19.66 -12.63 26.13
N PRO A 13 -19.66 -11.67 27.10
CA PRO A 13 -18.68 -10.60 27.12
C PRO A 13 -17.21 -11.07 27.22
N ALA A 14 -16.96 -12.06 28.06
CA ALA A 14 -15.64 -12.64 28.20
C ALA A 14 -15.18 -13.30 26.88
N VAL A 15 -16.08 -14.02 26.22
CA VAL A 15 -15.80 -14.64 24.91
C VAL A 15 -15.46 -13.56 23.87
N LEU A 16 -16.24 -12.49 23.76
CA LEU A 16 -15.98 -11.37 22.86
C LEU A 16 -14.62 -10.71 23.15
N THR A 17 -14.30 -10.47 24.43
CA THR A 17 -13.00 -9.92 24.82
C THR A 17 -11.84 -10.81 24.36
N TRP A 18 -11.94 -12.13 24.57
CA TRP A 18 -10.88 -13.06 24.16
C TRP A 18 -10.75 -13.16 22.65
N ILE A 19 -11.87 -13.16 21.90
CA ILE A 19 -11.83 -13.13 20.42
C ILE A 19 -11.18 -11.83 19.95
N GLY A 20 -11.62 -10.69 20.44
CA GLY A 20 -11.08 -9.39 20.07
C GLY A 20 -9.59 -9.25 20.38
N LEU A 21 -9.18 -9.70 21.58
CA LEU A 21 -7.77 -9.72 21.97
C LEU A 21 -6.95 -10.67 21.09
N GLY A 22 -7.48 -11.83 20.77
CA GLY A 22 -6.84 -12.82 19.89
C GLY A 22 -6.61 -12.24 18.49
N ILE A 23 -7.61 -11.58 17.92
CA ILE A 23 -7.50 -10.90 16.63
C ILE A 23 -6.42 -9.81 16.70
N LEU A 24 -6.45 -8.93 17.71
CA LEU A 24 -5.48 -7.86 17.86
C LEU A 24 -4.04 -8.42 17.99
N ILE A 25 -3.84 -9.44 18.81
CA ILE A 25 -2.54 -10.11 18.96
C ILE A 25 -2.09 -10.69 17.61
N ALA A 26 -2.99 -11.36 16.88
CA ALA A 26 -2.67 -11.91 15.56
C ALA A 26 -2.20 -10.82 14.58
N PHE A 27 -2.88 -9.68 14.55
CA PHE A 27 -2.47 -8.55 13.71
C PHE A 27 -1.13 -7.94 14.14
N ILE A 28 -0.87 -7.83 15.43
CA ILE A 28 0.43 -7.38 15.95
C ILE A 28 1.54 -8.37 15.53
N VAL A 29 1.31 -9.66 15.67
CA VAL A 29 2.26 -10.69 15.24
C VAL A 29 2.50 -10.61 13.74
N ILE A 30 1.45 -10.50 12.92
CA ILE A 30 1.56 -10.33 11.47
C ILE A 30 2.39 -9.09 11.13
N ALA A 31 2.17 -7.95 11.80
CA ALA A 31 2.91 -6.73 11.54
C ALA A 31 4.43 -6.88 11.74
N PHE A 32 4.84 -7.64 12.78
CA PHE A 32 6.26 -7.91 13.04
C PHE A 32 6.84 -9.02 12.18
N THR A 33 6.04 -10.01 11.80
CA THR A 33 6.49 -11.17 11.04
C THR A 33 6.28 -11.03 9.52
N ALA A 34 5.62 -9.97 9.06
CA ALA A 34 5.37 -9.72 7.65
C ALA A 34 6.63 -9.88 6.76
N PRO A 35 7.82 -9.35 7.12
CA PRO A 35 9.02 -9.52 6.31
C PRO A 35 9.49 -10.98 6.20
N LEU A 36 9.11 -11.84 7.15
CA LEU A 36 9.46 -13.27 7.17
C LEU A 36 8.41 -14.13 6.45
N LEU A 37 7.13 -13.73 6.54
CA LEU A 37 5.99 -14.47 6.00
C LEU A 37 5.70 -14.11 4.53
N ALA A 38 6.03 -12.89 4.12
CA ALA A 38 5.79 -12.43 2.77
C ALA A 38 6.75 -13.12 1.79
N PRO A 39 6.22 -13.85 0.77
CA PRO A 39 7.07 -14.55 -0.20
C PRO A 39 7.81 -13.57 -1.12
N TRP A 40 7.27 -12.37 -1.29
CA TRP A 40 7.79 -11.33 -2.18
C TRP A 40 7.97 -10.00 -1.45
N ASN A 41 8.87 -9.16 -1.96
CA ASN A 41 8.94 -7.78 -1.50
C ASN A 41 7.67 -7.04 -1.98
N PRO A 42 6.93 -6.38 -1.07
CA PRO A 42 5.61 -5.79 -1.38
C PRO A 42 5.65 -4.62 -2.38
N ILE A 43 6.84 -4.08 -2.66
CA ILE A 43 7.02 -2.97 -3.60
C ILE A 43 7.49 -3.42 -4.98
N ASP A 44 7.95 -4.68 -5.10
CA ASP A 44 8.46 -5.22 -6.35
C ASP A 44 7.32 -5.67 -7.27
N PHE A 45 7.50 -5.45 -8.55
CA PHE A 45 6.65 -6.05 -9.59
C PHE A 45 7.12 -7.49 -9.77
N VAL A 46 6.28 -8.43 -9.41
CA VAL A 46 6.66 -9.85 -9.35
C VAL A 46 6.09 -10.66 -10.50
N ASP A 47 4.99 -10.18 -11.11
CA ASP A 47 4.31 -10.86 -12.21
C ASP A 47 3.52 -9.85 -13.07
N GLY A 48 2.72 -10.36 -14.01
CA GLY A 48 1.77 -9.55 -14.76
C GLY A 48 0.71 -8.90 -13.87
N PRO A 49 0.10 -7.80 -14.34
CA PRO A 49 -1.03 -7.19 -13.64
C PRO A 49 -2.22 -8.15 -13.54
N ASP A 50 -2.93 -8.10 -12.42
CA ASP A 50 -4.22 -8.78 -12.22
C ASP A 50 -4.17 -10.32 -12.39
N VAL A 51 -3.04 -10.97 -12.06
CA VAL A 51 -2.96 -12.45 -12.05
C VAL A 51 -3.86 -13.00 -10.95
N PRO A 52 -4.77 -13.94 -11.25
CA PRO A 52 -5.72 -14.48 -10.28
C PRO A 52 -5.04 -15.27 -9.14
N PRO A 53 -5.67 -15.33 -7.95
CA PRO A 53 -5.19 -16.16 -6.84
C PRO A 53 -5.36 -17.65 -7.11
N TRP A 54 -4.57 -18.47 -6.39
CA TRP A 54 -4.70 -19.94 -6.31
C TRP A 54 -4.67 -20.70 -7.63
N ARG A 55 -4.04 -20.18 -8.67
CA ARG A 55 -3.82 -20.97 -9.88
C ARG A 55 -2.72 -22.01 -9.64
N ASN A 56 -3.09 -23.27 -9.72
CA ASN A 56 -2.19 -24.42 -9.53
C ASN A 56 -1.31 -24.72 -10.76
N SER A 57 -1.56 -24.07 -11.88
CA SER A 57 -0.76 -24.24 -13.10
C SER A 57 0.01 -22.94 -13.35
N PRO A 58 1.31 -23.03 -13.61
CA PRO A 58 2.05 -21.86 -14.06
C PRO A 58 1.41 -21.33 -15.33
N LEU A 59 1.07 -20.04 -15.32
CA LEU A 59 0.54 -19.36 -16.48
C LEU A 59 1.67 -18.87 -17.34
N LEU A 60 1.51 -18.96 -18.64
CA LEU A 60 2.32 -18.19 -19.56
C LEU A 60 1.88 -16.73 -19.46
N ALA A 61 2.73 -15.90 -18.87
CA ALA A 61 2.56 -14.46 -18.87
C ALA A 61 3.46 -13.87 -19.95
N ASN A 62 3.02 -12.78 -20.56
CA ASN A 62 3.82 -12.07 -21.55
C ASN A 62 3.81 -10.55 -21.26
N SER A 63 4.90 -9.89 -21.60
CA SER A 63 4.99 -8.44 -21.60
C SER A 63 5.90 -7.97 -22.71
N THR A 64 5.62 -6.78 -23.18
CA THR A 64 6.44 -6.08 -24.17
C THR A 64 7.24 -5.01 -23.46
N TYR A 65 8.56 -5.03 -23.67
CA TYR A 65 9.50 -4.13 -23.03
C TYR A 65 10.15 -3.23 -24.06
N PHE A 66 10.24 -1.95 -23.74
CA PHE A 66 10.90 -0.92 -24.56
C PHE A 66 12.21 -0.49 -23.89
N ALA A 67 13.15 -0.05 -24.67
CA ALA A 67 14.42 0.49 -24.20
C ALA A 67 14.59 1.93 -24.61
N PHE A 68 15.24 2.70 -23.75
CA PHE A 68 15.70 4.05 -24.09
C PHE A 68 17.19 4.01 -24.40
N THR A 69 17.58 4.61 -25.52
CA THR A 69 18.97 4.70 -25.89
C THR A 69 19.26 6.04 -26.58
N ALA A 70 20.46 6.59 -26.33
CA ALA A 70 20.99 7.65 -27.17
C ALA A 70 21.51 7.01 -28.48
N SER A 71 21.09 7.52 -29.61
CA SER A 71 21.28 6.86 -30.89
C SER A 71 21.68 7.85 -31.97
N PRO A 72 22.54 7.45 -32.92
CA PRO A 72 22.71 8.19 -34.18
C PRO A 72 21.46 8.17 -35.07
N TRP A 73 20.55 7.24 -34.85
CA TRP A 73 19.26 7.20 -35.56
C TRP A 73 18.36 8.32 -35.00
N LEU A 74 17.63 8.97 -35.90
CA LEU A 74 16.71 10.04 -35.55
C LEU A 74 15.45 9.48 -34.89
N ASN A 75 14.96 10.15 -33.84
CA ASN A 75 13.67 9.89 -33.21
C ASN A 75 13.48 8.45 -32.68
N MET A 76 14.46 7.87 -32.01
CA MET A 76 14.36 6.49 -31.48
C MET A 76 13.17 6.23 -30.55
N THR A 77 12.67 7.24 -29.84
CA THR A 77 11.47 7.13 -29.00
C THR A 77 10.20 6.90 -29.81
N ASP A 78 10.14 7.34 -31.04
CA ASP A 78 8.98 7.17 -31.93
C ASP A 78 8.84 5.71 -32.42
N GLY A 79 9.89 4.89 -32.32
CA GLY A 79 9.83 3.45 -32.61
C GLY A 79 9.22 2.58 -31.46
N GLN A 80 8.61 3.19 -30.46
CA GLN A 80 8.01 2.46 -29.31
C GLN A 80 6.49 2.24 -29.45
N ALA A 81 5.83 2.85 -30.42
CA ALA A 81 4.40 2.72 -30.66
C ALA A 81 4.12 2.63 -32.17
N ILE A 82 3.08 1.89 -32.53
CA ILE A 82 2.59 1.83 -33.91
C ILE A 82 1.67 3.05 -34.14
N ASP A 83 2.26 4.21 -34.49
CA ASP A 83 1.53 5.49 -34.59
C ASP A 83 1.93 6.33 -35.81
N ASN A 84 2.61 5.72 -36.81
CA ASN A 84 3.18 6.34 -37.99
C ASN A 84 4.28 7.39 -37.70
N ARG A 85 4.89 7.31 -36.51
CA ARG A 85 6.12 8.02 -36.18
C ARG A 85 7.25 7.00 -36.14
N ALA A 86 8.34 7.26 -36.80
CA ALA A 86 9.37 6.26 -36.97
C ALA A 86 10.76 6.76 -36.56
N ALA A 87 11.51 5.89 -35.89
CA ALA A 87 12.95 6.02 -35.79
C ALA A 87 13.58 5.78 -37.16
N SER A 88 14.53 6.58 -37.60
CA SER A 88 15.08 6.46 -38.97
C SER A 88 16.57 6.66 -39.04
N SER A 89 17.20 5.96 -40.02
CA SER A 89 18.57 6.14 -40.44
C SER A 89 18.62 6.39 -41.97
N THR A 90 19.48 7.31 -42.40
CA THR A 90 19.75 7.65 -43.79
C THR A 90 21.11 7.19 -44.26
N THR A 91 21.94 6.65 -43.37
CA THR A 91 23.32 6.24 -43.68
C THR A 91 23.44 4.73 -43.63
N VAL A 92 23.79 4.13 -44.77
CA VAL A 92 24.05 2.68 -44.87
C VAL A 92 25.25 2.31 -43.97
N ASN A 93 25.15 1.17 -43.29
CA ASN A 93 26.07 0.67 -42.24
C ASN A 93 26.05 1.49 -40.93
N ASP A 94 25.16 2.46 -40.80
CA ASP A 94 24.92 3.11 -39.53
C ASP A 94 24.25 2.12 -38.56
N SER A 95 24.79 2.02 -37.34
CA SER A 95 24.29 1.07 -36.35
C SER A 95 23.97 1.77 -35.05
N VAL A 96 22.91 1.30 -34.39
CA VAL A 96 22.52 1.71 -33.06
C VAL A 96 22.50 0.51 -32.13
N VAL A 97 22.99 0.70 -30.91
CA VAL A 97 22.91 -0.30 -29.84
C VAL A 97 21.81 0.13 -28.88
N VAL A 98 20.76 -0.68 -28.83
CA VAL A 98 19.63 -0.47 -27.93
C VAL A 98 19.90 -1.25 -26.64
N THR A 99 19.88 -0.54 -25.52
CA THR A 99 20.20 -1.08 -24.19
C THR A 99 19.12 -0.75 -23.18
N ASN A 100 19.28 -1.24 -21.95
CA ASN A 100 18.41 -0.90 -20.83
C ASN A 100 16.95 -1.28 -21.02
N PHE A 101 16.69 -2.45 -21.60
CA PHE A 101 15.36 -3.05 -21.55
C PHE A 101 15.01 -3.31 -20.08
N LEU A 102 14.00 -2.61 -19.57
CA LEU A 102 13.55 -2.75 -18.18
C LEU A 102 12.67 -4.00 -18.01
N VAL A 103 13.26 -5.17 -18.23
CA VAL A 103 12.57 -6.45 -18.04
C VAL A 103 12.35 -6.67 -16.55
N ARG A 104 11.09 -6.76 -16.13
CA ARG A 104 10.66 -6.81 -14.73
C ARG A 104 10.37 -8.25 -14.26
N ILE A 105 11.15 -9.20 -14.72
CA ILE A 105 11.06 -10.61 -14.33
C ILE A 105 12.22 -10.90 -13.37
N ARG A 106 11.99 -11.49 -12.19
CA ARG A 106 13.05 -11.70 -11.20
C ARG A 106 13.40 -13.14 -10.88
N ARG A 107 12.45 -14.07 -10.92
CA ARG A 107 12.66 -15.48 -10.50
C ARG A 107 11.97 -16.50 -11.39
N GLU A 108 11.25 -16.05 -12.39
CA GLU A 108 10.47 -16.90 -13.26
C GLU A 108 11.33 -17.58 -14.32
N SER A 109 10.86 -18.71 -14.80
CA SER A 109 11.49 -19.38 -15.93
C SER A 109 11.05 -18.70 -17.23
N VAL A 110 12.01 -18.14 -17.96
CA VAL A 110 11.78 -17.57 -19.29
C VAL A 110 11.44 -18.71 -20.25
N VAL A 111 10.32 -18.58 -20.97
CA VAL A 111 9.83 -19.57 -21.90
C VAL A 111 10.16 -19.18 -23.32
N SER A 112 9.93 -17.94 -23.72
CA SER A 112 10.33 -17.42 -25.00
C SER A 112 10.75 -15.96 -24.93
N VAL A 113 11.66 -15.59 -25.81
CA VAL A 113 12.12 -14.23 -26.03
C VAL A 113 11.98 -13.95 -27.52
N GLU A 114 11.19 -12.92 -27.85
CA GLU A 114 10.97 -12.50 -29.21
C GLU A 114 11.29 -11.00 -29.34
N TYR A 115 11.96 -10.65 -30.42
CA TYR A 115 12.04 -9.26 -30.84
C TYR A 115 10.98 -9.01 -31.91
N VAL A 116 10.18 -7.98 -31.73
CA VAL A 116 9.10 -7.61 -32.66
C VAL A 116 9.42 -6.26 -33.28
N ALA A 117 9.47 -6.21 -34.61
CA ALA A 117 9.74 -4.99 -35.35
C ALA A 117 8.72 -4.74 -36.46
N LEU A 118 8.49 -3.45 -36.75
CA LEU A 118 7.70 -2.98 -37.87
C LEU A 118 8.49 -1.93 -38.63
N LEU A 119 8.83 -2.20 -39.87
CA LEU A 119 9.40 -1.20 -40.77
C LEU A 119 8.25 -0.45 -41.46
N ASP A 120 8.31 0.88 -41.39
CA ASP A 120 7.38 1.77 -42.08
C ASP A 120 7.63 1.73 -43.61
N GLY A 121 6.63 1.29 -44.37
CA GLY A 121 6.71 1.18 -45.83
C GLY A 121 6.79 2.53 -46.52
N GLY A 122 6.11 3.54 -46.01
CA GLY A 122 6.17 4.91 -46.54
C GLY A 122 7.48 5.63 -46.27
N GLY A 123 8.19 5.25 -45.22
CA GLY A 123 9.45 5.82 -44.77
C GLY A 123 10.69 5.04 -45.19
N THR A 124 10.56 3.77 -45.56
CA THR A 124 11.67 2.88 -45.92
C THR A 124 11.86 2.85 -47.45
N THR A 125 13.04 3.17 -47.92
CA THR A 125 13.38 3.10 -49.35
C THR A 125 13.48 1.65 -49.82
N PRO A 126 12.91 1.25 -50.95
CA PRO A 126 13.04 -0.11 -51.49
C PRO A 126 14.51 -0.54 -51.59
N GLY A 127 14.79 -1.78 -51.15
CA GLY A 127 16.15 -2.32 -51.11
C GLY A 127 16.95 -1.96 -49.83
N HIS A 128 16.36 -1.14 -48.92
CA HIS A 128 16.92 -0.86 -47.61
C HIS A 128 16.23 -1.68 -46.54
N TYR A 129 17.00 -2.18 -45.57
CA TYR A 129 16.50 -3.07 -44.52
C TYR A 129 17.33 -2.94 -43.24
N VAL A 130 16.87 -3.60 -42.18
CA VAL A 130 17.57 -3.62 -40.88
C VAL A 130 18.15 -5.02 -40.62
N ARG A 131 19.40 -5.05 -40.24
CA ARG A 131 20.06 -6.22 -39.64
C ARG A 131 19.98 -6.11 -38.13
N LEU A 132 19.47 -7.17 -37.51
CA LEU A 132 19.38 -7.32 -36.05
C LEU A 132 20.44 -8.30 -35.57
N GLU A 133 21.16 -7.94 -34.55
CA GLU A 133 22.04 -8.79 -33.74
C GLU A 133 21.75 -8.52 -32.27
N PHE A 134 21.90 -9.52 -31.39
CA PHE A 134 21.77 -9.32 -29.95
C PHE A 134 22.99 -9.80 -29.18
N SER A 135 23.18 -9.23 -28.01
CA SER A 135 24.21 -9.59 -27.05
C SER A 135 23.57 -9.85 -25.68
N VAL A 136 24.15 -10.75 -24.89
CA VAL A 136 23.78 -11.04 -23.50
C VAL A 136 24.96 -10.95 -22.55
N ASP A 137 26.04 -10.33 -23.00
CA ASP A 137 27.28 -10.10 -22.27
C ASP A 137 27.75 -8.67 -22.39
N SER A 138 26.79 -7.74 -22.39
CA SER A 138 27.02 -6.28 -22.47
C SER A 138 27.80 -5.85 -23.74
N GLY A 139 27.58 -6.55 -24.86
CA GLY A 139 28.19 -6.21 -26.16
C GLY A 139 29.53 -6.87 -26.40
N ALA A 140 30.02 -7.77 -25.57
CA ALA A 140 31.29 -8.46 -25.77
C ALA A 140 31.22 -9.47 -26.92
N SER A 141 30.08 -10.15 -27.07
CA SER A 141 29.79 -11.02 -28.22
C SER A 141 28.41 -10.74 -28.81
N TRP A 142 28.27 -11.03 -30.12
CA TRP A 142 27.02 -10.78 -30.84
C TRP A 142 26.51 -12.07 -31.50
N SER A 143 25.19 -12.22 -31.54
CA SER A 143 24.50 -13.36 -32.19
C SER A 143 24.73 -13.39 -33.68
N LEU A 144 24.31 -14.50 -34.32
CA LEU A 144 24.14 -14.51 -35.76
C LEU A 144 23.13 -13.42 -36.17
N PRO A 145 23.40 -12.74 -37.30
CA PRO A 145 22.53 -11.65 -37.75
C PRO A 145 21.19 -12.18 -38.30
N VAL A 146 20.12 -11.43 -38.01
CA VAL A 146 18.79 -11.65 -38.62
C VAL A 146 18.43 -10.41 -39.43
N GLU A 147 18.03 -10.61 -40.70
CA GLU A 147 17.65 -9.51 -41.58
C GLU A 147 16.12 -9.30 -41.60
N ILE A 148 15.70 -8.07 -41.30
CA ILE A 148 14.29 -7.65 -41.34
C ILE A 148 14.10 -6.84 -42.61
N ARG A 149 13.51 -7.47 -43.62
CA ARG A 149 13.29 -6.88 -44.98
C ARG A 149 11.82 -6.57 -45.27
N GLN A 150 10.90 -7.12 -44.48
CA GLN A 150 9.47 -6.92 -44.68
C GLN A 150 9.02 -5.58 -44.11
N VAL A 151 8.37 -4.77 -44.95
CA VAL A 151 7.78 -3.48 -44.56
C VAL A 151 6.27 -3.64 -44.30
N GLU A 152 5.69 -2.72 -43.54
CA GLU A 152 4.25 -2.68 -43.19
C GLU A 152 3.71 -3.97 -42.52
N ARG A 153 4.58 -4.78 -41.98
CA ARG A 153 4.23 -6.00 -41.25
C ARG A 153 5.05 -6.19 -40.02
N LEU A 154 4.39 -6.51 -38.92
CA LEU A 154 5.07 -6.94 -37.71
C LEU A 154 5.86 -8.22 -37.96
N VAL A 155 7.16 -8.17 -37.80
CA VAL A 155 8.06 -9.30 -37.95
C VAL A 155 8.51 -9.74 -36.58
N PRO A 156 7.97 -10.86 -36.04
CA PRO A 156 8.51 -11.48 -34.84
C PRO A 156 9.80 -12.20 -35.21
N VAL A 157 10.87 -11.89 -34.51
CA VAL A 157 12.14 -12.62 -34.57
C VAL A 157 12.24 -13.44 -33.32
N ASP A 158 12.08 -14.75 -33.45
CA ASP A 158 12.18 -15.70 -32.34
C ASP A 158 13.65 -15.87 -31.93
N LEU A 159 14.00 -15.39 -30.73
CA LEU A 159 15.32 -15.54 -30.16
C LEU A 159 15.40 -16.75 -29.20
N THR A 160 14.27 -17.41 -28.94
CA THR A 160 14.14 -18.49 -27.94
C THR A 160 15.06 -19.67 -28.22
N ALA A 161 15.11 -20.10 -29.48
CA ALA A 161 15.88 -21.28 -29.89
C ALA A 161 17.40 -21.06 -29.87
N LEU A 162 17.85 -19.81 -29.77
CA LEU A 162 19.27 -19.47 -29.88
C LEU A 162 20.06 -19.78 -28.59
N ARG A 163 19.37 -19.86 -27.45
CA ARG A 163 19.97 -20.26 -26.17
C ARG A 163 18.90 -20.59 -25.12
N GLY A 164 19.31 -21.23 -24.01
CA GLY A 164 18.49 -21.30 -22.79
C GLY A 164 18.49 -19.94 -22.05
N TRP A 165 17.38 -19.25 -22.14
CA TRP A 165 17.24 -17.90 -21.56
C TRP A 165 17.05 -17.96 -20.04
N THR A 166 17.76 -17.08 -19.35
CA THR A 166 17.57 -16.84 -17.90
C THR A 166 17.19 -15.37 -17.67
N VAL A 167 16.65 -15.09 -16.50
CA VAL A 167 16.35 -13.70 -16.09
C VAL A 167 17.61 -12.83 -16.06
N ALA A 168 18.75 -13.42 -15.70
CA ALA A 168 20.04 -12.71 -15.67
C ALA A 168 20.48 -12.24 -17.07
N ASP A 169 20.17 -12.99 -18.12
CA ASP A 169 20.49 -12.63 -19.50
C ASP A 169 19.72 -11.38 -19.97
N LEU A 170 18.55 -11.13 -19.36
CA LEU A 170 17.68 -10.00 -19.66
C LEU A 170 17.84 -8.81 -18.71
N ALA A 171 18.85 -8.85 -17.82
CA ALA A 171 19.10 -7.77 -16.88
C ALA A 171 19.46 -6.46 -17.60
N PRO A 172 19.07 -5.29 -17.03
CA PRO A 172 19.40 -4.00 -17.62
C PRO A 172 20.92 -3.84 -17.87
N GLY A 173 21.28 -3.48 -19.10
CA GLY A 173 22.66 -3.34 -19.52
C GLY A 173 23.33 -4.64 -20.00
N THR A 174 22.85 -5.82 -19.59
CA THR A 174 23.37 -7.12 -20.04
C THR A 174 22.84 -7.47 -21.41
N PHE A 175 21.51 -7.39 -21.59
CA PHE A 175 20.88 -7.59 -22.89
C PHE A 175 20.97 -6.32 -23.73
N GLN A 176 21.51 -6.47 -24.95
CA GLN A 176 21.67 -5.39 -25.92
C GLN A 176 21.24 -5.86 -27.29
N LEU A 177 20.63 -4.96 -28.06
CA LEU A 177 20.28 -5.17 -29.47
C LEU A 177 21.09 -4.19 -30.32
N ARG A 178 21.68 -4.69 -31.40
CA ARG A 178 22.31 -3.87 -32.42
C ARG A 178 21.45 -3.90 -33.69
N LEU A 179 21.01 -2.73 -34.12
CA LEU A 179 20.27 -2.53 -35.35
C LEU A 179 21.21 -1.83 -36.33
N THR A 180 21.43 -2.44 -37.49
CA THR A 180 22.29 -1.88 -38.50
C THR A 180 21.49 -1.62 -39.80
N HIS A 181 21.51 -0.43 -40.33
CA HIS A 181 20.90 -0.08 -41.62
C HIS A 181 21.74 -0.66 -42.76
N LEU A 182 21.14 -1.46 -43.60
CA LEU A 182 21.76 -2.07 -44.80
C LEU A 182 20.99 -1.77 -46.06
N ALA A 183 21.66 -1.91 -47.21
CA ALA A 183 21.04 -1.78 -48.52
C ALA A 183 21.61 -2.82 -49.51
N ASP A 184 20.76 -3.29 -50.43
CA ASP A 184 21.16 -4.24 -51.48
C ASP A 184 22.00 -3.61 -52.60
N GLY A 185 22.15 -2.27 -52.60
CA GLY A 185 22.92 -1.50 -53.58
C GLY A 185 23.51 -0.22 -53.03
N SER A 186 24.13 0.58 -53.88
CA SER A 186 24.78 1.86 -53.54
C SER A 186 23.83 3.07 -53.62
N THR A 187 22.54 2.85 -53.76
CA THR A 187 21.54 3.95 -53.84
C THR A 187 21.38 4.62 -52.48
N PRO A 188 21.39 5.93 -52.41
CA PRO A 188 21.02 6.63 -51.19
C PRO A 188 19.58 6.34 -50.82
N GLY A 189 19.33 6.07 -49.52
CA GLY A 189 17.98 5.80 -49.06
C GLY A 189 17.88 5.84 -47.56
N ARG A 190 16.68 5.59 -47.05
CA ARG A 190 16.35 5.64 -45.63
C ARG A 190 15.69 4.32 -45.21
N VAL A 191 15.97 3.91 -43.98
CA VAL A 191 15.19 2.91 -43.27
C VAL A 191 14.39 3.61 -42.18
N SER A 192 13.11 3.25 -42.04
CA SER A 192 12.21 3.76 -41.02
C SER A 192 11.67 2.62 -40.20
N LEU A 193 11.81 2.69 -38.90
CA LEU A 193 11.36 1.70 -37.94
C LEU A 193 10.24 2.30 -37.08
N ASP A 194 9.00 1.92 -37.35
CA ASP A 194 7.81 2.43 -36.65
C ASP A 194 7.64 1.77 -35.29
N PHE A 195 8.01 0.49 -35.17
CA PHE A 195 7.87 -0.24 -33.92
C PHE A 195 9.03 -1.22 -33.68
N ALA A 196 9.55 -1.23 -32.45
CA ALA A 196 10.58 -2.16 -32.02
C ALA A 196 10.45 -2.45 -30.53
N ALA A 197 10.23 -3.69 -30.18
CA ALA A 197 10.05 -4.09 -28.81
C ALA A 197 10.55 -5.52 -28.54
N LEU A 198 10.92 -5.78 -27.30
CA LEU A 198 11.23 -7.13 -26.79
C LEU A 198 9.98 -7.70 -26.13
N ARG A 199 9.47 -8.82 -26.68
CA ARG A 199 8.43 -9.60 -26.06
C ARG A 199 9.05 -10.77 -25.31
N VAL A 200 8.75 -10.88 -24.02
CA VAL A 200 9.19 -11.99 -23.19
C VAL A 200 7.98 -12.75 -22.68
N VAL A 201 8.02 -14.08 -22.81
CA VAL A 201 7.01 -14.98 -22.24
C VAL A 201 7.68 -15.81 -21.16
N TRP A 202 7.08 -15.89 -19.98
CA TRP A 202 7.60 -16.62 -18.84
C TRP A 202 6.52 -17.42 -18.12
N LEU A 203 6.94 -18.38 -17.29
CA LEU A 203 6.06 -19.09 -16.39
C LEU A 203 5.82 -18.22 -15.15
N SER A 204 4.57 -17.84 -14.96
CA SER A 204 4.13 -17.09 -13.78
C SER A 204 4.19 -17.96 -12.53
N HIS A 205 4.62 -17.37 -11.41
CA HIS A 205 4.63 -18.05 -10.12
C HIS A 205 3.25 -18.06 -9.48
N TRP A 206 3.10 -18.94 -8.49
CA TRP A 206 1.87 -19.06 -7.73
C TRP A 206 1.73 -17.92 -6.72
N HIS A 207 0.69 -17.12 -6.86
CA HIS A 207 0.34 -16.04 -5.93
C HIS A 207 -0.86 -16.43 -5.08
N LEU A 208 -0.68 -16.49 -3.75
CA LEU A 208 -1.74 -16.93 -2.82
C LEU A 208 -3.01 -16.06 -2.92
N MET A 209 -2.85 -14.75 -3.07
CA MET A 209 -3.94 -13.78 -3.19
C MET A 209 -3.96 -13.06 -4.55
N GLY A 210 -3.21 -13.59 -5.53
CA GLY A 210 -3.06 -12.96 -6.85
C GLY A 210 -2.14 -11.75 -6.85
N THR A 211 -2.12 -11.04 -7.97
CA THR A 211 -1.39 -9.77 -8.11
C THR A 211 -2.33 -8.57 -8.22
N ASP A 212 -1.80 -7.40 -7.91
CA ASP A 212 -2.51 -6.13 -8.01
C ASP A 212 -2.48 -5.57 -9.46
N PRO A 213 -3.15 -4.42 -9.74
CA PRO A 213 -3.19 -3.81 -11.07
C PRO A 213 -1.84 -3.43 -11.67
N VAL A 214 -0.77 -3.44 -10.89
CA VAL A 214 0.59 -3.15 -11.37
C VAL A 214 1.53 -4.35 -11.28
N GLY A 215 1.02 -5.55 -10.91
CA GLY A 215 1.79 -6.79 -10.89
C GLY A 215 2.57 -7.04 -9.59
N ARG A 216 2.17 -6.44 -8.46
CA ARG A 216 2.75 -6.71 -7.13
C ARG A 216 1.94 -7.79 -6.42
N ASP A 217 2.60 -8.61 -5.61
CA ASP A 217 1.93 -9.68 -4.86
C ASP A 217 0.98 -9.14 -3.78
N VAL A 218 -0.31 -9.44 -3.90
CA VAL A 218 -1.35 -8.96 -2.98
C VAL A 218 -1.16 -9.52 -1.58
N PHE A 219 -0.75 -10.78 -1.41
CA PHE A 219 -0.52 -11.38 -0.10
C PHE A 219 0.59 -10.64 0.66
N SER A 220 1.73 -10.39 0.02
CA SER A 220 2.84 -9.64 0.60
C SER A 220 2.44 -8.22 0.97
N ARG A 221 1.64 -7.55 0.13
CA ARG A 221 1.14 -6.20 0.40
C ARG A 221 0.17 -6.16 1.57
N VAL A 222 -0.74 -7.11 1.65
CA VAL A 222 -1.70 -7.23 2.77
C VAL A 222 -0.98 -7.42 4.10
N LEU A 223 0.05 -8.28 4.16
CA LEU A 223 0.85 -8.48 5.36
C LEU A 223 1.59 -7.21 5.79
N HIS A 224 2.28 -6.54 4.86
CA HIS A 224 3.02 -5.31 5.18
C HIS A 224 2.09 -4.13 5.48
N GLY A 225 0.94 -4.05 4.81
CA GLY A 225 -0.10 -3.06 5.10
C GLY A 225 -0.62 -3.12 6.53
N THR A 226 -0.54 -4.29 7.18
CA THR A 226 -0.87 -4.45 8.60
C THR A 226 -0.01 -3.54 9.48
N ALA A 227 1.30 -3.51 9.26
CA ALA A 227 2.21 -2.67 10.04
C ALA A 227 1.91 -1.18 9.81
N THR A 228 1.68 -0.77 8.57
CA THR A 228 1.33 0.62 8.20
C THR A 228 0.04 1.07 8.89
N SER A 229 -1.02 0.27 8.79
CA SER A 229 -2.33 0.60 9.38
C SER A 229 -2.28 0.64 10.91
N LEU A 230 -1.57 -0.30 11.56
CA LEU A 230 -1.38 -0.27 13.01
C LEU A 230 -0.53 0.92 13.47
N GLN A 231 0.48 1.33 12.72
CA GLN A 231 1.28 2.52 13.02
C GLN A 231 0.43 3.79 12.97
N ILE A 232 -0.37 3.97 11.91
CA ILE A 232 -1.26 5.13 11.78
C ILE A 232 -2.26 5.17 12.94
N MET A 233 -2.91 4.04 13.23
CA MET A 233 -3.84 3.90 14.35
C MET A 233 -3.16 4.22 15.69
N ALA A 234 -1.98 3.65 15.93
CA ALA A 234 -1.25 3.88 17.17
C ALA A 234 -0.91 5.37 17.35
N ILE A 235 -0.35 6.02 16.33
CA ILE A 235 -0.05 7.46 16.38
C ILE A 235 -1.35 8.25 16.65
N GLY A 236 -2.40 7.99 15.86
CA GLY A 236 -3.66 8.71 15.95
C GLY A 236 -4.31 8.64 17.32
N VAL A 237 -4.41 7.43 17.87
CA VAL A 237 -5.16 7.19 19.11
C VAL A 237 -4.33 7.45 20.37
N PHE A 238 -3.04 7.04 20.39
CA PHE A 238 -2.18 7.29 21.56
C PHE A 238 -1.89 8.78 21.75
N VAL A 239 -1.58 9.51 20.69
CA VAL A 239 -1.33 10.95 20.80
C VAL A 239 -2.60 11.70 21.18
N ALA A 240 -3.76 11.30 20.63
CA ALA A 240 -5.05 11.88 21.04
C ALA A 240 -5.35 11.64 22.53
N LEU A 241 -5.06 10.42 23.03
CA LEU A 241 -5.20 10.09 24.44
C LEU A 241 -4.23 10.93 25.30
N LEU A 242 -2.95 11.01 24.91
CA LEU A 242 -1.93 11.77 25.65
C LEU A 242 -2.27 13.25 25.76
N VAL A 243 -3.00 13.82 24.82
CA VAL A 243 -3.44 15.23 24.84
C VAL A 243 -4.82 15.37 25.46
N GLY A 244 -5.79 14.58 25.00
CA GLY A 244 -7.21 14.71 25.40
C GLY A 244 -7.46 14.33 26.87
N PHE A 245 -6.79 13.28 27.38
CA PHE A 245 -6.96 12.83 28.76
C PHE A 245 -6.50 13.87 29.79
N PRO A 246 -5.26 14.42 29.73
CA PRO A 246 -4.85 15.46 30.66
C PRO A 246 -5.66 16.74 30.55
N LEU A 247 -6.03 17.16 29.34
CA LEU A 247 -6.88 18.34 29.14
C LEU A 247 -8.27 18.14 29.75
N GLY A 248 -8.87 16.95 29.57
CA GLY A 248 -10.14 16.59 30.18
C GLY A 248 -10.08 16.52 31.72
N LEU A 249 -9.01 15.94 32.28
CA LEU A 249 -8.75 15.94 33.70
C LEU A 249 -8.68 17.35 34.28
N PHE A 250 -7.86 18.21 33.65
CA PHE A 250 -7.68 19.57 34.10
C PHE A 250 -8.95 20.39 34.00
N SER A 251 -9.66 20.30 32.87
CA SER A 251 -10.92 20.99 32.60
C SER A 251 -12.01 20.61 33.61
N GLY A 252 -12.28 19.31 33.76
CA GLY A 252 -13.30 18.81 34.69
C GLY A 252 -13.04 19.11 36.15
N TYR A 253 -11.77 19.15 36.55
CA TYR A 253 -11.37 19.46 37.96
C TYR A 253 -11.40 20.96 38.29
N THR A 254 -10.86 21.82 37.40
CA THR A 254 -10.76 23.26 37.67
C THR A 254 -12.08 23.99 37.47
N GLY A 255 -12.85 23.62 36.46
CA GLY A 255 -14.11 24.28 36.13
C GLY A 255 -13.93 25.75 35.70
N GLY A 256 -14.99 26.54 35.79
CA GLY A 256 -14.94 28.00 35.62
C GLY A 256 -14.66 28.43 34.17
N ARG A 257 -13.88 29.51 33.98
CA ARG A 257 -13.58 30.09 32.67
C ARG A 257 -12.68 29.19 31.80
N VAL A 258 -11.73 28.52 32.42
CA VAL A 258 -10.80 27.59 31.72
C VAL A 258 -11.56 26.44 31.11
N ASP A 259 -12.44 25.82 31.88
CA ASP A 259 -13.32 24.76 31.42
C ASP A 259 -14.16 25.21 30.22
N LYS A 260 -14.81 26.38 30.32
CA LYS A 260 -15.65 26.93 29.23
C LYS A 260 -14.87 27.14 27.93
N VAL A 261 -13.62 27.63 28.00
CA VAL A 261 -12.78 27.87 26.83
C VAL A 261 -12.35 26.53 26.22
N LEU A 262 -11.89 25.57 27.03
CA LEU A 262 -11.49 24.26 26.54
C LEU A 262 -12.67 23.50 25.89
N VAL A 263 -13.84 23.54 26.51
CA VAL A 263 -15.07 22.95 25.94
C VAL A 263 -15.40 23.61 24.60
N LEU A 264 -15.36 24.95 24.51
CA LEU A 264 -15.63 25.67 23.26
C LEU A 264 -14.68 25.22 22.14
N VAL A 265 -13.37 25.12 22.42
CA VAL A 265 -12.38 24.69 21.43
C VAL A 265 -12.65 23.23 20.98
N MET A 266 -12.88 22.33 21.95
CA MET A 266 -13.13 20.91 21.63
C MET A 266 -14.43 20.70 20.90
N ASP A 267 -15.49 21.43 21.24
CA ASP A 267 -16.78 21.38 20.54
C ASP A 267 -16.70 21.97 19.14
N SER A 268 -15.89 23.03 18.94
CA SER A 268 -15.62 23.58 17.61
C SER A 268 -14.93 22.56 16.70
N LEU A 269 -13.92 21.82 17.21
CA LEU A 269 -13.27 20.75 16.44
C LEU A 269 -14.23 19.61 16.13
N TYR A 270 -15.05 19.22 17.10
CA TYR A 270 -16.02 18.12 16.95
C TYR A 270 -17.21 18.44 16.04
N ALA A 271 -17.49 19.74 15.82
CA ALA A 271 -18.53 20.17 14.92
C ALA A 271 -18.22 19.88 13.44
N PHE A 272 -16.94 19.73 13.09
CA PHE A 272 -16.56 19.33 11.74
C PHE A 272 -16.75 17.84 11.52
N PRO A 273 -17.25 17.42 10.33
CA PRO A 273 -17.23 16.00 9.97
C PRO A 273 -15.82 15.46 10.02
N GLY A 274 -15.57 14.41 10.85
CA GLY A 274 -14.23 13.91 11.18
C GLY A 274 -13.36 13.61 9.95
N LEU A 275 -13.91 12.89 8.97
CA LEU A 275 -13.18 12.55 7.74
C LEU A 275 -12.77 13.79 6.93
N LEU A 276 -13.63 14.81 6.88
CA LEU A 276 -13.32 16.06 6.16
C LEU A 276 -12.25 16.87 6.90
N LEU A 277 -12.33 16.95 8.23
CA LEU A 277 -11.31 17.64 9.03
C LEU A 277 -9.96 16.95 8.92
N ALA A 278 -9.93 15.60 9.04
CA ALA A 278 -8.71 14.84 8.87
C ALA A 278 -8.14 14.97 7.45
N GLY A 279 -9.00 14.95 6.43
CA GLY A 279 -8.59 15.16 5.04
C GLY A 279 -7.94 16.53 4.81
N LEU A 280 -8.54 17.59 5.36
CA LEU A 280 -7.96 18.94 5.31
C LEU A 280 -6.57 18.99 5.96
N ILE A 281 -6.43 18.40 7.15
CA ILE A 281 -5.15 18.35 7.86
C ILE A 281 -4.14 17.51 7.11
N ALA A 282 -4.54 16.36 6.55
CA ALA A 282 -3.66 15.50 5.76
C ALA A 282 -3.13 16.22 4.52
N VAL A 283 -3.95 17.02 3.84
CA VAL A 283 -3.51 17.87 2.70
C VAL A 283 -2.47 18.89 3.15
N LEU A 284 -2.65 19.53 4.31
CA LEU A 284 -1.71 20.52 4.83
C LEU A 284 -0.37 19.90 5.30
N LEU A 285 -0.42 18.72 5.90
CA LEU A 285 0.79 18.02 6.39
C LEU A 285 1.51 17.26 5.27
N GLY A 286 0.83 16.96 4.18
CA GLY A 286 1.32 16.10 3.11
C GLY A 286 1.17 14.61 3.41
N LYS A 287 1.49 13.78 2.39
CA LYS A 287 1.38 12.33 2.49
C LYS A 287 2.40 11.71 3.45
N GLY A 288 2.04 10.61 4.08
CA GLY A 288 2.94 9.84 4.93
C GLY A 288 2.27 9.27 6.18
N VAL A 289 2.81 8.15 6.69
CA VAL A 289 2.26 7.41 7.83
C VAL A 289 2.09 8.29 9.07
N VAL A 290 3.12 9.07 9.41
CA VAL A 290 3.10 9.97 10.58
C VAL A 290 2.09 11.11 10.38
N ASN A 291 2.07 11.70 9.20
CA ASN A 291 1.20 12.84 8.89
C ASN A 291 -0.29 12.46 8.96
N ILE A 292 -0.65 11.27 8.43
CA ILE A 292 -2.02 10.77 8.56
C ILE A 292 -2.35 10.46 10.03
N GLY A 293 -1.41 9.82 10.75
CA GLY A 293 -1.59 9.56 12.17
C GLY A 293 -1.86 10.84 12.96
N LEU A 294 -1.14 11.93 12.67
CA LEU A 294 -1.37 13.24 13.28
C LEU A 294 -2.70 13.86 12.84
N ALA A 295 -3.10 13.73 11.59
CA ALA A 295 -4.41 14.17 11.12
C ALA A 295 -5.56 13.46 11.86
N VAL A 296 -5.44 12.14 12.01
CA VAL A 296 -6.36 11.30 12.78
C VAL A 296 -6.35 11.70 14.27
N THR A 297 -5.19 12.04 14.84
CA THR A 297 -5.08 12.52 16.23
C THR A 297 -6.04 13.67 16.54
N VAL A 298 -6.09 14.67 15.65
CA VAL A 298 -6.89 15.90 15.90
C VAL A 298 -8.38 15.59 16.05
N ILE A 299 -8.91 14.63 15.32
CA ILE A 299 -10.34 14.25 15.44
C ILE A 299 -10.65 13.52 16.74
N TYR A 300 -9.69 12.76 17.32
CA TYR A 300 -9.94 11.99 18.55
C TYR A 300 -9.61 12.73 19.84
N ILE A 301 -8.85 13.83 19.81
CA ILE A 301 -8.60 14.66 21.00
C ILE A 301 -9.91 15.10 21.68
N PRO A 302 -10.93 15.63 20.97
CA PRO A 302 -12.19 16.03 21.59
C PRO A 302 -12.96 14.87 22.25
N LEU A 303 -12.88 13.67 21.67
CA LEU A 303 -13.51 12.48 22.23
C LEU A 303 -12.92 12.14 23.61
N TYR A 304 -11.58 12.00 23.68
CA TYR A 304 -10.88 11.71 24.95
C TYR A 304 -11.07 12.80 25.97
N PHE A 305 -10.99 14.06 25.54
CA PHE A 305 -11.27 15.21 26.41
C PHE A 305 -12.66 15.14 27.03
N ARG A 306 -13.72 14.94 26.21
CA ARG A 306 -15.10 14.96 26.65
C ARG A 306 -15.41 13.83 27.62
N VAL A 307 -14.99 12.62 27.30
CA VAL A 307 -15.23 11.46 28.18
C VAL A 307 -14.45 11.59 29.48
N THR A 308 -13.19 11.98 29.43
CA THR A 308 -12.39 12.22 30.64
C THR A 308 -13.01 13.31 31.52
N ARG A 309 -13.39 14.44 30.91
CA ARG A 309 -14.04 15.54 31.63
C ARG A 309 -15.33 15.11 32.32
N SER A 310 -16.19 14.38 31.62
CA SER A 310 -17.45 13.85 32.19
C SER A 310 -17.20 12.98 33.43
N ASN A 311 -16.27 12.02 33.31
CA ASN A 311 -15.91 11.13 34.43
C ASN A 311 -15.28 11.89 35.60
N VAL A 312 -14.48 12.95 35.32
CA VAL A 312 -13.91 13.82 36.38
C VAL A 312 -14.98 14.62 37.10
N LEU A 313 -15.98 15.15 36.37
CA LEU A 313 -17.10 15.86 36.99
C LEU A 313 -17.88 14.97 37.96
N SER A 314 -18.10 13.70 37.63
CA SER A 314 -18.71 12.73 38.54
C SER A 314 -17.78 12.37 39.71
N ALA A 315 -16.52 12.05 39.43
CA ALA A 315 -15.56 11.62 40.44
C ALA A 315 -15.23 12.67 41.49
N ARG A 316 -15.23 13.96 41.14
CA ARG A 316 -14.90 15.05 42.08
C ARG A 316 -15.97 15.26 43.16
N GLU A 317 -17.18 14.80 42.97
CA GLU A 317 -18.31 14.88 43.92
C GLU A 317 -18.36 13.65 44.86
N GLU A 318 -17.47 12.68 44.68
CA GLU A 318 -17.43 11.46 45.46
C GLU A 318 -16.84 11.69 46.86
N LEU A 319 -17.34 10.96 47.89
CA LEU A 319 -16.98 11.07 49.28
C LEU A 319 -15.46 10.93 49.55
N TYR A 320 -14.76 10.09 48.79
CA TYR A 320 -13.31 9.92 48.97
C TYR A 320 -12.51 11.16 48.56
N VAL A 321 -13.02 11.97 47.61
CA VAL A 321 -12.40 13.25 47.24
C VAL A 321 -12.67 14.30 48.27
N GLU A 322 -13.86 14.33 48.85
CA GLU A 322 -14.22 15.23 49.96
C GLU A 322 -13.38 14.92 51.21
N ALA A 323 -13.26 13.66 51.58
CA ALA A 323 -12.39 13.22 52.67
C ALA A 323 -10.94 13.62 52.46
N ALA A 324 -10.39 13.46 51.26
CA ALA A 324 -9.03 13.86 50.93
C ALA A 324 -8.83 15.37 51.07
N ARG A 325 -9.84 16.17 50.69
CA ARG A 325 -9.82 17.65 50.92
C ARG A 325 -9.83 18.01 52.38
N ALA A 326 -10.70 17.34 53.17
CA ALA A 326 -10.80 17.58 54.61
C ALA A 326 -9.47 17.25 55.34
N LEU A 327 -8.75 16.23 54.89
CA LEU A 327 -7.42 15.86 55.36
C LEU A 327 -6.27 16.77 54.88
N GLY A 328 -6.58 17.84 54.11
CA GLY A 328 -5.61 18.80 53.62
C GLY A 328 -4.75 18.35 52.46
N ALA A 329 -5.19 17.36 51.69
CA ALA A 329 -4.43 16.92 50.51
C ALA A 329 -4.32 18.04 49.46
N PRO A 330 -3.13 18.29 48.87
CA PRO A 330 -2.97 19.31 47.84
C PRO A 330 -3.75 18.97 46.59
N ARG A 331 -4.23 19.97 45.83
CA ARG A 331 -5.07 19.84 44.64
C ARG A 331 -4.46 18.92 43.58
N SER A 332 -3.13 19.00 43.38
CA SER A 332 -2.43 18.13 42.44
C SER A 332 -2.47 16.66 42.83
N ARG A 333 -2.36 16.33 44.13
CA ARG A 333 -2.45 14.97 44.64
C ARG A 333 -3.87 14.43 44.48
N ILE A 334 -4.89 15.26 44.73
CA ILE A 334 -6.29 14.90 44.53
C ILE A 334 -6.54 14.58 43.05
N LEU A 335 -6.09 15.43 42.14
CA LEU A 335 -6.29 15.25 40.71
C LEU A 335 -5.60 13.98 40.18
N TRP A 336 -4.28 13.84 40.40
CA TRP A 336 -3.50 12.79 39.76
C TRP A 336 -3.58 11.43 40.47
N ARG A 337 -3.70 11.40 41.81
CA ARG A 337 -3.66 10.14 42.58
C ARG A 337 -5.05 9.58 42.89
N TYR A 338 -6.05 10.43 43.09
CA TYR A 338 -7.38 9.97 43.43
C TYR A 338 -8.35 10.00 42.25
N ILE A 339 -8.47 11.12 41.55
CA ILE A 339 -9.41 11.27 40.45
C ILE A 339 -8.91 10.52 39.20
N ALA A 340 -7.67 10.83 38.72
CA ALA A 340 -7.15 10.21 37.50
C ALA A 340 -7.09 8.68 37.59
N ALA A 341 -6.74 8.12 38.76
CA ALA A 341 -6.70 6.68 38.99
C ALA A 341 -8.08 5.99 38.83
N ASN A 342 -9.16 6.70 39.15
CA ASN A 342 -10.52 6.21 38.93
C ASN A 342 -10.99 6.39 37.49
N VAL A 343 -10.70 7.55 36.90
CA VAL A 343 -11.15 7.89 35.54
C VAL A 343 -10.47 7.04 34.47
N ILE A 344 -9.20 6.64 34.68
CA ILE A 344 -8.42 5.85 33.74
C ILE A 344 -9.02 4.45 33.48
N ILE A 345 -9.86 3.96 34.35
CA ILE A 345 -10.49 2.64 34.24
C ILE A 345 -11.41 2.57 33.00
N ALA A 346 -12.03 3.69 32.61
CA ALA A 346 -12.88 3.77 31.42
C ALA A 346 -12.09 3.89 30.09
N ILE A 347 -10.80 4.26 30.16
CA ILE A 347 -9.99 4.53 28.98
C ILE A 347 -9.82 3.34 28.04
N PRO A 348 -9.56 2.09 28.49
CA PRO A 348 -9.36 0.96 27.59
C PRO A 348 -10.56 0.69 26.67
N VAL A 349 -11.78 0.92 27.13
CA VAL A 349 -13.01 0.75 26.34
C VAL A 349 -13.02 1.75 25.19
N ILE A 350 -12.81 3.04 25.52
CA ILE A 350 -12.84 4.12 24.53
C ILE A 350 -11.66 3.98 23.56
N PHE A 351 -10.50 3.56 24.07
CA PHE A 351 -9.32 3.29 23.25
C PHE A 351 -9.60 2.23 22.19
N SER A 352 -10.23 1.11 22.56
CA SER A 352 -10.54 0.04 21.60
C SER A 352 -11.51 0.50 20.52
N LEU A 353 -12.56 1.23 20.89
CA LEU A 353 -13.56 1.73 19.95
C LEU A 353 -12.97 2.83 19.04
N SER A 354 -12.21 3.76 19.59
CA SER A 354 -11.54 4.80 18.79
C SER A 354 -10.45 4.23 17.89
N ALA A 355 -9.77 3.15 18.32
CA ALA A 355 -8.79 2.46 17.48
C ALA A 355 -9.43 1.78 16.25
N ALA A 356 -10.60 1.17 16.43
CA ALA A 356 -11.38 0.59 15.35
C ALA A 356 -11.79 1.66 14.31
N ASP A 357 -12.32 2.78 14.79
CA ASP A 357 -12.75 3.90 13.95
C ASP A 357 -11.56 4.63 13.29
N ALA A 358 -10.41 4.72 13.98
CA ALA A 358 -9.19 5.31 13.45
C ALA A 358 -8.64 4.54 12.24
N ILE A 359 -8.71 3.19 12.25
CA ILE A 359 -8.31 2.36 11.11
C ILE A 359 -9.23 2.64 9.91
N LEU A 360 -10.55 2.71 10.13
CA LEU A 360 -11.51 3.02 9.06
C LEU A 360 -11.27 4.42 8.48
N THR A 361 -11.06 5.41 9.34
CA THR A 361 -10.77 6.79 8.93
C THR A 361 -9.46 6.88 8.14
N ALA A 362 -8.39 6.23 8.61
CA ALA A 362 -7.11 6.18 7.93
C ALA A 362 -7.21 5.50 6.56
N ALA A 363 -7.88 4.34 6.49
CA ALA A 363 -8.12 3.63 5.24
C ALA A 363 -8.97 4.48 4.27
N GLY A 364 -9.97 5.21 4.77
CA GLY A 364 -10.76 6.15 3.97
C GLY A 364 -9.93 7.30 3.41
N LEU A 365 -9.04 7.89 4.20
CA LEU A 365 -8.11 8.94 3.73
C LEU A 365 -7.15 8.41 2.68
N SER A 366 -6.57 7.23 2.88
CA SER A 366 -5.69 6.57 1.92
C SER A 366 -6.43 6.21 0.63
N PHE A 367 -7.67 5.73 0.73
CA PHE A 367 -8.54 5.46 -0.42
C PHE A 367 -8.81 6.72 -1.26
N LEU A 368 -9.01 7.86 -0.61
CA LEU A 368 -9.18 9.16 -1.29
C LEU A 368 -7.87 9.75 -1.83
N GLY A 369 -6.73 9.06 -1.68
CA GLY A 369 -5.42 9.51 -2.15
C GLY A 369 -4.75 10.54 -1.25
N LEU A 370 -5.30 10.78 -0.06
CA LEU A 370 -4.77 11.72 0.96
C LEU A 370 -3.86 11.02 1.97
N GLY A 371 -3.70 9.69 1.84
CA GLY A 371 -3.02 8.82 2.75
C GLY A 371 -1.50 8.71 2.55
N VAL A 372 -1.00 7.48 2.55
CA VAL A 372 0.40 7.17 2.24
C VAL A 372 0.65 7.21 0.73
N GLU A 373 1.91 7.38 0.37
CA GLU A 373 2.33 7.42 -1.03
C GLU A 373 2.86 6.05 -1.48
N ALA A 374 2.55 5.69 -2.74
CA ALA A 374 3.20 4.54 -3.35
C ALA A 374 4.74 4.70 -3.33
N PRO A 375 5.51 3.63 -3.10
CA PRO A 375 5.13 2.22 -3.16
C PRO A 375 4.74 1.59 -1.82
N ILE A 376 4.58 2.36 -0.74
CA ILE A 376 4.27 1.84 0.60
C ILE A 376 2.99 0.99 0.54
N SER A 377 3.01 -0.17 1.22
CA SER A 377 1.82 -1.02 1.35
C SER A 377 0.86 -0.43 2.37
N ASP A 378 -0.37 -0.15 1.93
CA ASP A 378 -1.46 0.37 2.76
C ASP A 378 -2.80 -0.14 2.21
N TRP A 379 -3.66 -0.65 3.08
CA TRP A 379 -4.91 -1.27 2.66
C TRP A 379 -5.86 -0.32 1.95
N GLY A 380 -5.93 0.94 2.39
CA GLY A 380 -6.77 1.97 1.75
C GLY A 380 -6.27 2.37 0.37
N LEU A 381 -4.95 2.51 0.23
CA LEU A 381 -4.30 2.80 -1.06
C LEU A 381 -4.49 1.64 -2.05
N ASP A 382 -4.33 0.39 -1.59
CA ASP A 382 -4.52 -0.79 -2.42
C ASP A 382 -5.97 -0.95 -2.87
N LEU A 383 -6.94 -0.67 -1.99
CA LEU A 383 -8.36 -0.61 -2.34
C LEU A 383 -8.64 0.45 -3.41
N SER A 384 -8.05 1.63 -3.29
CA SER A 384 -8.21 2.71 -4.28
C SER A 384 -7.69 2.29 -5.66
N ALA A 385 -6.51 1.70 -5.70
CA ALA A 385 -5.89 1.22 -6.94
C ALA A 385 -6.71 0.11 -7.62
N ALA A 386 -7.34 -0.75 -6.82
CA ALA A 386 -8.10 -1.90 -7.29
C ALA A 386 -9.59 -1.60 -7.59
N ALA A 387 -10.13 -0.45 -7.16
CA ALA A 387 -11.56 -0.15 -7.21
C ALA A 387 -12.16 -0.25 -8.63
N SER A 388 -11.45 0.25 -9.66
CA SER A 388 -11.90 0.20 -11.05
C SER A 388 -11.86 -1.22 -11.65
N ARG A 389 -11.13 -2.16 -11.04
CA ARG A 389 -10.94 -3.52 -11.54
C ARG A 389 -12.09 -4.46 -11.18
N ILE A 390 -12.87 -4.12 -10.15
CA ILE A 390 -14.03 -4.93 -9.72
C ILE A 390 -15.05 -5.09 -10.85
N SER A 391 -15.29 -4.03 -11.62
CA SER A 391 -16.26 -4.04 -12.73
C SER A 391 -15.89 -5.00 -13.87
N VAL A 392 -14.62 -5.37 -13.99
CA VAL A 392 -14.12 -6.33 -14.97
C VAL A 392 -13.86 -7.73 -14.40
N GLY A 393 -14.38 -8.00 -13.17
CA GLY A 393 -14.31 -9.31 -12.53
C GLY A 393 -13.04 -9.57 -11.71
N ILE A 394 -12.15 -8.59 -11.55
CA ILE A 394 -10.92 -8.70 -10.76
C ILE A 394 -11.23 -8.23 -9.31
N TRP A 395 -11.67 -9.17 -8.50
CA TRP A 395 -12.17 -8.89 -7.14
C TRP A 395 -11.12 -9.03 -6.05
N TRP A 396 -10.09 -9.85 -6.23
CA TRP A 396 -9.16 -10.25 -5.16
C TRP A 396 -8.28 -9.10 -4.64
N SER A 397 -7.82 -8.22 -5.52
CA SER A 397 -6.99 -7.07 -5.13
C SER A 397 -7.73 -6.03 -4.27
N SER A 398 -9.09 -6.04 -4.29
CA SER A 398 -9.92 -5.24 -3.38
C SER A 398 -10.39 -6.04 -2.17
N PHE A 399 -10.75 -7.31 -2.36
CA PHE A 399 -11.34 -8.13 -1.30
C PHE A 399 -10.38 -8.33 -0.13
N PHE A 400 -9.13 -8.73 -0.39
CA PHE A 400 -8.21 -9.07 0.70
C PHE A 400 -7.81 -7.87 1.57
N PRO A 401 -7.42 -6.70 1.03
CA PRO A 401 -7.19 -5.51 1.86
C PRO A 401 -8.45 -5.08 2.62
N GLY A 402 -9.62 -5.10 1.98
CA GLY A 402 -10.89 -4.79 2.63
C GLY A 402 -11.25 -5.75 3.76
N PHE A 403 -11.02 -7.05 3.56
CA PHE A 403 -11.22 -8.07 4.58
C PHE A 403 -10.34 -7.83 5.83
N MET A 404 -9.08 -7.42 5.64
CA MET A 404 -8.19 -7.10 6.77
C MET A 404 -8.69 -5.90 7.58
N ILE A 405 -9.19 -4.86 6.91
CA ILE A 405 -9.81 -3.70 7.58
C ILE A 405 -11.00 -4.15 8.41
N VAL A 406 -11.91 -4.95 7.86
CA VAL A 406 -13.09 -5.47 8.57
C VAL A 406 -12.67 -6.31 9.76
N MET A 407 -11.74 -7.24 9.58
CA MET A 407 -11.30 -8.15 10.64
C MET A 407 -10.71 -7.42 11.85
N ILE A 408 -9.79 -6.48 11.62
CA ILE A 408 -9.18 -5.73 12.73
C ILE A 408 -10.18 -4.80 13.41
N THR A 409 -11.09 -4.18 12.65
CA THR A 409 -12.13 -3.29 13.18
C THR A 409 -13.10 -4.07 14.05
N VAL A 410 -13.58 -5.23 13.59
CA VAL A 410 -14.45 -6.14 14.37
C VAL A 410 -13.72 -6.64 15.63
N GLY A 411 -12.45 -7.03 15.50
CA GLY A 411 -11.65 -7.46 16.64
C GLY A 411 -11.52 -6.38 17.72
N LEU A 412 -11.23 -5.15 17.33
CA LEU A 412 -11.15 -4.01 18.26
C LEU A 412 -12.51 -3.64 18.86
N SER A 413 -13.60 -3.74 18.09
CA SER A 413 -14.96 -3.52 18.59
C SER A 413 -15.36 -4.56 19.63
N PHE A 414 -15.11 -5.86 19.37
CA PHE A 414 -15.35 -6.93 20.35
C PHE A 414 -14.54 -6.77 21.62
N LEU A 415 -13.26 -6.32 21.48
CA LEU A 415 -12.44 -6.01 22.64
C LEU A 415 -13.05 -4.85 23.45
N GLY A 416 -13.51 -3.79 22.79
CA GLY A 416 -14.15 -2.64 23.43
C GLY A 416 -15.45 -3.00 24.16
N GLU A 417 -16.34 -3.73 23.50
CA GLU A 417 -17.60 -4.19 24.10
C GLU A 417 -17.36 -5.11 25.30
N GLY A 418 -16.49 -6.10 25.15
CA GLY A 418 -16.17 -7.00 26.23
C GLY A 418 -15.51 -6.32 27.43
N LEU A 419 -14.62 -5.35 27.19
CA LEU A 419 -14.04 -4.53 28.27
C LEU A 419 -15.09 -3.66 28.95
N ASN A 420 -16.04 -3.09 28.21
CA ASN A 420 -17.14 -2.29 28.77
C ASN A 420 -17.98 -3.09 29.76
N ASP A 421 -18.35 -4.33 29.41
CA ASP A 421 -19.13 -5.19 30.27
C ASP A 421 -18.38 -5.62 31.55
N ILE A 422 -17.05 -5.77 31.47
CA ILE A 422 -16.21 -6.09 32.62
C ILE A 422 -16.04 -4.89 33.56
N VAL A 423 -15.91 -3.70 33.00
CA VAL A 423 -15.67 -2.46 33.74
C VAL A 423 -16.93 -1.90 34.36
N ASN A 424 -18.13 -2.16 33.77
CA ASN A 424 -19.38 -1.60 34.21
C ASN A 424 -20.06 -2.50 35.30
N PRO A 425 -20.06 -2.10 36.60
CA PRO A 425 -20.59 -2.91 37.68
C PRO A 425 -22.13 -3.05 37.68
N VAL A 426 -22.84 -2.15 36.98
CA VAL A 426 -24.32 -2.20 36.90
C VAL A 426 -24.77 -3.37 36.04
N LEU A 427 -24.15 -3.57 34.89
CA LEU A 427 -24.45 -4.69 33.98
C LEU A 427 -24.11 -6.05 34.63
N ARG A 428 -23.20 -6.07 35.59
CA ARG A 428 -22.81 -7.29 36.33
C ARG A 428 -23.87 -7.71 37.32
N ARG A 429 -24.61 -6.76 37.94
CA ARG A 429 -25.66 -7.04 38.93
C ARG A 429 -26.98 -7.53 38.33
N GLU A 430 -27.27 -7.17 37.09
CA GLU A 430 -28.49 -7.62 36.40
C GLU A 430 -28.39 -9.05 35.85
N ARG A 431 -27.20 -9.63 35.84
CA ARG A 431 -26.92 -10.98 35.31
C ARG A 431 -26.61 -12.02 36.41
N SER A 432 -26.46 -11.60 37.68
CA SER A 432 -26.31 -12.47 38.86
C SER A 432 -27.66 -12.66 39.56
#